data_c7a0864804cc05e37b5814c03a227662
#
_entry.id   c7a0864804cc05e37b5814c03a227662
#
_cell.length_a   1.000
_cell.length_b   1.000
_cell.length_c   1.000
_cell.angle_alpha   90.00
_cell.angle_beta   90.00
_cell.angle_gamma   90.00
#
_symmetry.space_group_name_H-M   'P 1'
#
loop_
_entity.id
_entity.type
_entity.pdbx_description
1 polymer ?
#
loop_
_entity_poly.entity_id
_entity_poly.type
_entity_poly.pdbx_seq_one_letter_code
_entity_poly.pdbx_strand_id
1 'polypeptide(L)'
;AELNRRTDEFGGSLDNRARPLFAIIEGIRRECGNDFHVGVRLSPERFGMKIDEIREVYSRLVATGQIDMIDMSLWDCAKNAIEEGWADRRLIDIFAGIDRGTVRLAVAGKLYSAAAVREVLGAGADIAVVGRAAITNHDFPRMMRDNPDFAMRELPVPAQTLRDEGLSDTFVGYMRNWKGFVAD
;
A
#
# COMPACT_ATOMS: atom_id res chain seq x y z
N ALA A 1 -16.62 -3.01 5.80
CA ALA A 1 -17.84 -3.49 6.45
C ALA A 1 -18.99 -2.48 6.31
N GLU A 2 -18.83 -1.25 6.75
CA GLU A 2 -19.93 -0.27 6.85
C GLU A 2 -20.52 0.16 5.50
N LEU A 3 -19.74 0.16 4.44
CA LEU A 3 -20.19 0.58 3.11
C LEU A 3 -20.88 -0.53 2.31
N ASN A 4 -20.58 -1.79 2.62
CA ASN A 4 -21.22 -2.93 1.94
C ASN A 4 -22.55 -3.25 2.62
N ARG A 5 -23.65 -2.82 1.98
CA ARG A 5 -25.03 -3.05 2.45
C ARG A 5 -25.75 -4.16 1.70
N ARG A 6 -25.02 -4.99 0.96
CA ARG A 6 -25.60 -6.12 0.21
C ARG A 6 -26.15 -7.17 1.18
N THR A 7 -27.24 -7.82 0.77
CA THR A 7 -27.92 -8.88 1.53
C THR A 7 -27.81 -10.25 0.84
N ASP A 8 -27.10 -10.30 -0.28
CA ASP A 8 -26.80 -11.52 -1.03
C ASP A 8 -25.47 -12.17 -0.56
N GLU A 9 -25.01 -13.14 -1.33
CA GLU A 9 -23.77 -13.89 -1.07
C GLU A 9 -22.46 -13.06 -1.08
N PHE A 10 -22.53 -11.76 -1.36
CA PHE A 10 -21.40 -10.83 -1.33
C PHE A 10 -21.51 -9.78 -0.22
N GLY A 11 -22.49 -9.94 0.69
CA GLY A 11 -22.74 -9.02 1.80
C GLY A 11 -22.84 -9.70 3.15
N GLY A 12 -22.93 -8.91 4.22
CA GLY A 12 -23.05 -9.40 5.60
C GLY A 12 -21.73 -9.92 6.18
N SER A 13 -21.54 -11.21 6.28
CA SER A 13 -20.36 -11.83 6.93
C SER A 13 -19.04 -11.46 6.25
N LEU A 14 -17.91 -11.60 6.96
CA LEU A 14 -16.58 -11.42 6.38
C LEU A 14 -16.35 -12.36 5.20
N ASP A 15 -16.79 -13.61 5.30
CA ASP A 15 -16.67 -14.62 4.23
C ASP A 15 -17.34 -14.16 2.95
N ASN A 16 -18.57 -13.68 3.06
CA ASN A 16 -19.31 -13.17 1.91
C ASN A 16 -18.65 -11.94 1.29
N ARG A 17 -18.22 -10.98 2.13
CA ARG A 17 -17.58 -9.75 1.66
C ARG A 17 -16.19 -10.00 1.03
N ALA A 18 -15.47 -11.01 1.49
CA ALA A 18 -14.18 -11.41 0.95
C ALA A 18 -14.30 -12.34 -0.28
N ARG A 19 -15.44 -12.99 -0.47
CA ARG A 19 -15.68 -13.95 -1.57
C ARG A 19 -15.21 -13.46 -2.95
N PRO A 20 -15.50 -12.21 -3.40
CA PRO A 20 -15.05 -11.75 -4.70
C PRO A 20 -13.53 -11.73 -4.84
N LEU A 21 -12.80 -11.36 -3.77
CA LEU A 21 -11.35 -11.32 -3.77
C LEU A 21 -10.76 -12.72 -4.00
N PHE A 22 -11.23 -13.71 -3.24
CA PHE A 22 -10.74 -15.09 -3.38
C PHE A 22 -11.11 -15.69 -4.74
N ALA A 23 -12.34 -15.46 -5.22
CA ALA A 23 -12.78 -15.93 -6.54
C ALA A 23 -11.93 -15.34 -7.69
N ILE A 24 -11.52 -14.07 -7.59
CA ILE A 24 -10.62 -13.43 -8.56
C ILE A 24 -9.24 -14.10 -8.54
N ILE A 25 -8.67 -14.36 -7.37
CA ILE A 25 -7.36 -15.01 -7.24
C ILE A 25 -7.39 -16.43 -7.81
N GLU A 26 -8.41 -17.21 -7.46
CA GLU A 26 -8.63 -18.54 -8.06
C GLU A 26 -8.74 -18.48 -9.58
N GLY A 27 -9.51 -17.52 -10.10
CA GLY A 27 -9.64 -17.29 -11.54
C GLY A 27 -8.30 -16.98 -12.21
N ILE A 28 -7.51 -16.09 -11.62
CA ILE A 28 -6.16 -15.77 -12.14
C ILE A 28 -5.27 -17.02 -12.15
N ARG A 29 -5.23 -17.78 -11.07
CA ARG A 29 -4.40 -19.00 -11.01
C ARG A 29 -4.84 -20.05 -12.03
N ARG A 30 -6.13 -20.22 -12.23
CA ARG A 30 -6.66 -21.16 -13.23
C ARG A 30 -6.28 -20.74 -14.67
N GLU A 31 -6.36 -19.45 -15.00
CA GLU A 31 -6.13 -18.96 -16.36
C GLU A 31 -4.64 -18.69 -16.66
N CYS A 32 -3.88 -18.23 -15.66
CA CYS A 32 -2.48 -17.78 -15.86
C CYS A 32 -1.43 -18.79 -15.32
N GLY A 33 -1.86 -19.79 -14.54
CA GLY A 33 -0.95 -20.77 -13.96
C GLY A 33 -0.17 -20.27 -12.74
N ASN A 34 0.74 -21.12 -12.24
CA ASN A 34 1.46 -20.88 -10.99
C ASN A 34 2.68 -19.95 -11.15
N ASP A 35 3.22 -19.84 -12.35
CA ASP A 35 4.39 -19.00 -12.62
C ASP A 35 4.04 -17.53 -12.80
N PHE A 36 2.76 -17.19 -12.85
CA PHE A 36 2.29 -15.82 -12.94
C PHE A 36 2.29 -15.16 -11.56
N HIS A 37 2.98 -14.00 -11.42
CA HIS A 37 3.04 -13.27 -10.15
C HIS A 37 1.68 -12.66 -9.79
N VAL A 38 1.16 -12.99 -8.61
CA VAL A 38 -0.12 -12.47 -8.09
C VAL A 38 0.12 -11.68 -6.81
N GLY A 39 -0.08 -10.37 -6.90
CA GLY A 39 -0.07 -9.47 -5.75
C GLY A 39 -1.48 -9.00 -5.38
N VAL A 40 -1.73 -8.87 -4.08
CA VAL A 40 -3.01 -8.37 -3.54
C VAL A 40 -2.76 -7.10 -2.74
N ARG A 41 -3.50 -6.03 -3.04
CA ARG A 41 -3.44 -4.80 -2.26
C ARG A 41 -4.58 -4.71 -1.27
N LEU A 42 -4.24 -4.46 0.00
CA LEU A 42 -5.19 -4.26 1.09
C LEU A 42 -4.97 -2.91 1.78
N SER A 43 -6.04 -2.35 2.33
CA SER A 43 -5.97 -1.22 3.26
C SER A 43 -6.43 -1.69 4.64
N PRO A 44 -5.72 -1.33 5.73
CA PRO A 44 -6.01 -1.87 7.06
C PRO A 44 -7.21 -1.21 7.74
N GLU A 45 -7.43 0.05 7.45
CA GLU A 45 -8.45 0.88 8.09
C GLU A 45 -9.00 1.91 7.11
N ARG A 46 -9.97 2.71 7.51
CA ARG A 46 -10.81 3.59 6.69
C ARG A 46 -11.86 2.84 5.89
N PHE A 47 -12.79 3.56 5.29
CA PHE A 47 -13.90 3.01 4.50
C PHE A 47 -14.73 1.95 5.24
N GLY A 48 -14.78 2.03 6.59
CA GLY A 48 -15.48 1.08 7.44
C GLY A 48 -14.80 -0.30 7.56
N MET A 49 -13.54 -0.41 7.18
CA MET A 49 -12.75 -1.63 7.40
C MET A 49 -12.28 -1.71 8.86
N LYS A 50 -12.18 -2.93 9.38
CA LYS A 50 -11.69 -3.25 10.71
C LYS A 50 -10.36 -3.97 10.63
N ILE A 51 -9.42 -3.61 11.48
CA ILE A 51 -8.06 -4.18 11.47
C ILE A 51 -8.11 -5.70 11.67
N ASP A 52 -8.91 -6.20 12.60
CA ASP A 52 -9.03 -7.65 12.82
C ASP A 52 -9.56 -8.39 11.60
N GLU A 53 -10.56 -7.83 10.89
CA GLU A 53 -11.08 -8.41 9.66
C GLU A 53 -10.02 -8.43 8.54
N ILE A 54 -9.23 -7.36 8.43
CA ILE A 54 -8.16 -7.30 7.41
C ILE A 54 -7.02 -8.25 7.77
N ARG A 55 -6.66 -8.40 9.04
CA ARG A 55 -5.69 -9.40 9.51
C ARG A 55 -6.15 -10.81 9.19
N GLU A 56 -7.42 -11.11 9.39
CA GLU A 56 -8.02 -12.40 9.07
C GLU A 56 -7.96 -12.66 7.55
N VAL A 57 -8.38 -11.69 6.72
CA VAL A 57 -8.27 -11.81 5.25
C VAL A 57 -6.82 -11.99 4.83
N TYR A 58 -5.89 -11.24 5.41
CA TYR A 58 -4.45 -11.38 5.17
C TYR A 58 -3.97 -12.82 5.42
N SER A 59 -4.25 -13.35 6.61
CA SER A 59 -3.83 -14.71 7.00
C SER A 59 -4.45 -15.78 6.09
N ARG A 60 -5.72 -15.62 5.72
CA ARG A 60 -6.39 -16.53 4.76
C ARG A 60 -5.76 -16.46 3.38
N LEU A 61 -5.41 -15.28 2.88
CA LEU A 61 -4.72 -15.11 1.59
C LEU A 61 -3.39 -15.86 1.59
N VAL A 62 -2.59 -15.70 2.63
CA VAL A 62 -1.34 -16.44 2.81
C VAL A 62 -1.58 -17.96 2.81
N ALA A 63 -2.58 -18.41 3.57
CA ALA A 63 -2.91 -19.83 3.70
C ALA A 63 -3.37 -20.49 2.38
N THR A 64 -3.87 -19.71 1.40
CA THR A 64 -4.21 -20.27 0.07
C THR A 64 -3.00 -20.79 -0.70
N GLY A 65 -1.80 -20.26 -0.44
CA GLY A 65 -0.61 -20.51 -1.27
C GLY A 65 -0.73 -19.98 -2.71
N GLN A 66 -1.72 -19.12 -2.99
CA GLN A 66 -2.04 -18.66 -4.35
C GLN A 66 -1.56 -17.23 -4.65
N ILE A 67 -0.91 -16.57 -3.68
CA ILE A 67 -0.40 -15.23 -3.85
C ILE A 67 1.09 -15.16 -3.56
N ASP A 68 1.77 -14.23 -4.19
CA ASP A 68 3.22 -14.02 -4.05
C ASP A 68 3.54 -12.78 -3.21
N MET A 69 2.60 -11.82 -3.15
CA MET A 69 2.82 -10.56 -2.47
C MET A 69 1.51 -10.00 -1.88
N ILE A 70 1.61 -9.37 -0.71
CA ILE A 70 0.57 -8.48 -0.18
C ILE A 70 1.14 -7.07 -0.10
N ASP A 71 0.47 -6.10 -0.75
CA ASP A 71 0.77 -4.67 -0.69
C ASP A 71 -0.18 -3.98 0.30
N MET A 72 0.35 -3.64 1.48
CA MET A 72 -0.42 -2.93 2.51
C MET A 72 -0.39 -1.43 2.29
N SER A 73 -1.55 -0.85 1.97
CA SER A 73 -1.73 0.60 1.81
C SER A 73 -2.00 1.26 3.16
N LEU A 74 -0.94 1.58 3.91
CA LEU A 74 -1.01 2.05 5.29
C LEU A 74 -1.33 3.55 5.43
N TRP A 75 -1.42 4.31 4.32
CA TRP A 75 -1.59 5.77 4.27
C TRP A 75 -0.41 6.55 4.87
N ASP A 76 0.07 6.14 6.02
CA ASP A 76 1.22 6.68 6.73
C ASP A 76 1.84 5.51 7.53
N CYS A 77 3.02 5.07 7.13
CA CYS A 77 3.67 3.92 7.72
C CYS A 77 4.12 4.17 9.17
N ALA A 78 4.39 5.43 9.52
CA ALA A 78 4.88 5.80 10.85
C ALA A 78 3.78 5.97 11.90
N LYS A 79 2.50 6.08 11.48
CA LYS A 79 1.40 6.34 12.40
C LYS A 79 0.92 5.08 13.11
N ASN A 80 0.39 5.28 14.31
CA ASN A 80 -0.42 4.28 14.99
C ASN A 80 -1.78 4.09 14.29
N ALA A 81 -2.41 2.94 14.52
CA ALA A 81 -3.76 2.67 14.11
C ALA A 81 -4.75 3.69 14.70
N ILE A 82 -5.85 3.96 14.00
CA ILE A 82 -6.91 4.82 14.51
C ILE A 82 -8.04 4.03 15.18
N GLU A 83 -8.08 2.71 15.00
CA GLU A 83 -9.05 1.84 15.65
C GLU A 83 -8.69 1.66 17.13
N GLU A 84 -9.65 1.91 18.04
CA GLU A 84 -9.45 2.02 19.49
C GLU A 84 -8.69 0.82 20.10
N GLY A 85 -9.01 -0.41 19.70
CA GLY A 85 -8.34 -1.62 20.19
C GLY A 85 -6.90 -1.79 19.69
N TRP A 86 -6.43 -0.93 18.77
CA TRP A 86 -5.12 -1.01 18.11
C TRP A 86 -4.32 0.30 18.20
N ALA A 87 -4.86 1.33 18.86
CA ALA A 87 -4.33 2.70 18.82
C ALA A 87 -2.92 2.87 19.44
N ASP A 88 -2.45 1.92 20.23
CA ASP A 88 -1.11 1.87 20.80
C ASP A 88 -0.04 1.26 19.88
N ARG A 89 -0.44 0.74 18.72
CA ARG A 89 0.43 0.04 17.77
C ARG A 89 0.51 0.74 16.41
N ARG A 90 1.71 0.79 15.85
CA ARG A 90 1.89 1.25 14.48
C ARG A 90 1.33 0.24 13.50
N LEU A 91 0.71 0.74 12.42
CA LEU A 91 0.15 -0.12 11.37
C LEU A 91 1.19 -1.06 10.77
N ILE A 92 2.42 -0.59 10.55
CA ILE A 92 3.49 -1.43 10.01
C ILE A 92 3.79 -2.63 10.94
N ASP A 93 3.86 -2.41 12.24
CA ASP A 93 4.19 -3.47 13.20
C ASP A 93 3.06 -4.52 13.30
N ILE A 94 1.80 -4.08 13.15
CA ILE A 94 0.64 -4.98 13.16
C ILE A 94 0.71 -5.98 11.98
N PHE A 95 1.04 -5.50 10.77
CA PHE A 95 1.00 -6.33 9.57
C PHE A 95 2.33 -7.05 9.28
N ALA A 96 3.47 -6.45 9.63
CA ALA A 96 4.76 -7.12 9.54
C ALA A 96 4.90 -8.29 10.53
N GLY A 97 4.20 -8.24 11.65
CA GLY A 97 4.18 -9.30 12.66
C GLY A 97 3.31 -10.52 12.31
N ILE A 98 2.58 -10.51 11.19
CA ILE A 98 1.80 -11.68 10.75
C ILE A 98 2.74 -12.65 10.04
N ASP A 99 2.67 -13.95 10.44
CA ASP A 99 3.39 -15.00 9.71
C ASP A 99 2.84 -15.10 8.28
N ARG A 100 3.72 -14.97 7.31
CA ARG A 100 3.40 -14.95 5.88
C ARG A 100 4.19 -15.95 5.03
N GLY A 101 5.02 -16.76 5.69
CA GLY A 101 5.87 -17.72 4.99
C GLY A 101 6.74 -17.05 3.92
N THR A 102 6.56 -17.45 2.66
CA THR A 102 7.30 -16.90 1.51
C THR A 102 6.64 -15.71 0.84
N VAL A 103 5.41 -15.34 1.23
CA VAL A 103 4.67 -14.20 0.66
C VAL A 103 5.37 -12.90 1.02
N ARG A 104 5.69 -12.07 0.01
CA ARG A 104 6.35 -10.78 0.23
C ARG A 104 5.38 -9.73 0.76
N LEU A 105 5.84 -8.95 1.73
CA LEU A 105 5.12 -7.78 2.25
C LEU A 105 5.65 -6.51 1.60
N ALA A 106 4.81 -5.86 0.80
CA ALA A 106 5.02 -4.52 0.32
C ALA A 106 4.21 -3.52 1.16
N VAL A 107 4.76 -2.35 1.44
CA VAL A 107 4.06 -1.30 2.22
C VAL A 107 4.14 0.05 1.55
N ALA A 108 3.00 0.75 1.52
CA ALA A 108 2.86 2.10 0.98
C ALA A 108 2.28 3.06 2.04
N GLY A 109 2.88 4.24 2.19
CA GLY A 109 2.34 5.28 3.06
C GLY A 109 3.36 6.32 3.47
N LYS A 110 3.37 7.49 2.82
CA LYS A 110 4.24 8.64 3.12
C LYS A 110 5.74 8.32 3.20
N LEU A 111 6.23 7.41 2.38
CA LEU A 111 7.66 7.15 2.28
C LEU A 111 8.33 8.28 1.48
N TYR A 112 8.76 9.32 2.18
CA TYR A 112 9.25 10.58 1.60
C TYR A 112 10.76 10.76 1.73
N SER A 113 11.44 9.85 2.42
CA SER A 113 12.88 9.92 2.64
C SER A 113 13.52 8.54 2.69
N ALA A 114 14.83 8.50 2.51
CA ALA A 114 15.64 7.31 2.69
C ALA A 114 15.50 6.72 4.12
N ALA A 115 15.39 7.58 5.12
CA ALA A 115 15.16 7.16 6.51
C ALA A 115 13.83 6.42 6.67
N ALA A 116 12.72 6.97 6.11
CA ALA A 116 11.41 6.33 6.18
C ALA A 116 11.38 4.97 5.46
N VAL A 117 12.10 4.85 4.32
CA VAL A 117 12.23 3.57 3.61
C VAL A 117 13.00 2.55 4.46
N ARG A 118 14.14 2.93 5.04
CA ARG A 118 14.90 2.04 5.93
C ARG A 118 14.09 1.61 7.16
N GLU A 119 13.30 2.50 7.72
CA GLU A 119 12.45 2.20 8.87
C GLU A 119 11.44 1.10 8.56
N VAL A 120 10.70 1.17 7.44
CA VAL A 120 9.71 0.15 7.10
C VAL A 120 10.34 -1.19 6.72
N LEU A 121 11.49 -1.17 6.05
CA LEU A 121 12.26 -2.39 5.78
C LEU A 121 12.79 -3.01 7.08
N GLY A 122 13.30 -2.19 8.01
CA GLY A 122 13.74 -2.63 9.33
C GLY A 122 12.60 -3.17 10.21
N ALA A 123 11.37 -2.69 10.01
CA ALA A 123 10.17 -3.20 10.68
C ALA A 123 9.66 -4.53 10.08
N GLY A 124 10.27 -5.04 9.01
CA GLY A 124 9.97 -6.34 8.44
C GLY A 124 9.21 -6.32 7.10
N ALA A 125 9.04 -5.16 6.45
CA ALA A 125 8.58 -5.13 5.07
C ALA A 125 9.70 -5.63 4.13
N ASP A 126 9.33 -6.35 3.07
CA ASP A 126 10.27 -6.76 2.01
C ASP A 126 10.42 -5.67 0.94
N ILE A 127 9.38 -4.88 0.72
CA ILE A 127 9.31 -3.88 -0.35
C ILE A 127 8.71 -2.58 0.18
N ALA A 128 9.40 -1.47 -0.05
CA ALA A 128 8.89 -0.12 0.20
C ALA A 128 8.28 0.45 -1.08
N VAL A 129 6.97 0.76 -1.06
CA VAL A 129 6.23 1.28 -2.21
C VAL A 129 6.18 2.80 -2.14
N VAL A 130 6.92 3.45 -3.03
CA VAL A 130 7.06 4.91 -3.08
C VAL A 130 6.10 5.50 -4.12
N GLY A 131 5.27 6.45 -3.69
CA GLY A 131 4.32 7.15 -4.55
C GLY A 131 4.76 8.59 -4.85
N ARG A 132 4.25 9.55 -4.08
CA ARG A 132 4.46 10.99 -4.32
C ARG A 132 5.93 11.40 -4.42
N ALA A 133 6.79 10.78 -3.62
CA ALA A 133 8.22 11.07 -3.67
C ALA A 133 8.86 10.67 -5.01
N ALA A 134 8.39 9.58 -5.63
CA ALA A 134 8.85 9.18 -6.96
C ALA A 134 8.28 10.09 -8.08
N ILE A 135 7.11 10.71 -7.88
CA ILE A 135 6.55 11.69 -8.81
C ILE A 135 7.40 12.97 -8.83
N THR A 136 7.93 13.38 -7.68
CA THR A 136 8.78 14.58 -7.57
C THR A 136 10.26 14.30 -7.77
N ASN A 137 10.68 13.04 -7.77
CA ASN A 137 12.04 12.56 -7.91
C ASN A 137 12.01 11.19 -8.60
N HIS A 138 11.97 11.15 -9.94
CA HIS A 138 11.80 9.90 -10.70
C HIS A 138 12.88 8.85 -10.38
N ASP A 139 14.05 9.26 -9.99
CA ASP A 139 15.16 8.39 -9.62
C ASP A 139 15.33 8.20 -8.10
N PHE A 140 14.26 8.37 -7.34
CA PHE A 140 14.21 8.24 -5.88
C PHE A 140 15.03 7.05 -5.33
N PRO A 141 14.95 5.82 -5.89
CA PRO A 141 15.74 4.70 -5.39
C PRO A 141 17.25 4.91 -5.51
N ARG A 142 17.72 5.55 -6.59
CA ARG A 142 19.12 5.88 -6.78
C ARG A 142 19.55 6.97 -5.81
N MET A 143 18.75 8.03 -5.68
CA MET A 143 19.05 9.15 -4.79
C MET A 143 19.18 8.68 -3.33
N MET A 144 18.26 7.83 -2.85
CA MET A 144 18.34 7.30 -1.49
C MET A 144 19.51 6.33 -1.27
N ARG A 145 19.94 5.60 -2.31
CA ARG A 145 21.10 4.72 -2.23
C ARG A 145 22.41 5.54 -2.09
N ASP A 146 22.51 6.61 -2.86
CA ASP A 146 23.72 7.43 -2.95
C ASP A 146 23.80 8.46 -1.81
N ASN A 147 22.66 8.84 -1.21
CA ASN A 147 22.56 9.74 -0.06
C ASN A 147 21.63 9.16 1.02
N PRO A 148 22.15 8.69 2.15
CA PRO A 148 21.34 8.13 3.22
C PRO A 148 20.40 9.14 3.92
N ASP A 149 20.66 10.43 3.78
CA ASP A 149 19.83 11.51 4.34
C ASP A 149 18.87 12.11 3.30
N PHE A 150 18.76 11.48 2.12
CA PHE A 150 17.90 11.97 1.06
C PHE A 150 16.42 12.04 1.49
N ALA A 151 15.79 13.17 1.18
CA ALA A 151 14.33 13.36 1.27
C ALA A 151 13.81 13.92 -0.05
N MET A 152 12.53 13.63 -0.33
CA MET A 152 11.86 14.19 -1.51
C MET A 152 11.82 15.72 -1.45
N ARG A 153 11.60 16.34 -2.60
CA ARG A 153 11.40 17.81 -2.68
C ARG A 153 10.22 18.24 -1.84
N GLU A 154 10.34 19.38 -1.19
CA GLU A 154 9.23 20.01 -0.46
C GLU A 154 8.10 20.38 -1.41
N LEU A 155 6.86 20.20 -0.94
CA LEU A 155 5.66 20.56 -1.68
C LEU A 155 5.15 21.93 -1.23
N PRO A 156 4.53 22.71 -2.12
CA PRO A 156 4.29 22.42 -3.55
C PRO A 156 5.53 22.61 -4.43
N VAL A 157 5.63 21.84 -5.50
CA VAL A 157 6.69 22.00 -6.51
C VAL A 157 6.18 22.76 -7.74
N PRO A 158 7.02 23.56 -8.42
CA PRO A 158 6.66 24.18 -9.70
C PRO A 158 6.26 23.12 -10.75
N ALA A 159 5.29 23.45 -11.60
CA ALA A 159 4.87 22.55 -12.69
C ALA A 159 6.05 22.18 -13.61
N GLN A 160 7.01 23.11 -13.82
CA GLN A 160 8.21 22.82 -14.62
C GLN A 160 9.06 21.72 -13.99
N THR A 161 9.21 21.71 -12.67
CA THR A 161 9.94 20.64 -11.97
C THR A 161 9.35 19.26 -12.28
N LEU A 162 8.03 19.13 -12.33
CA LEU A 162 7.38 17.85 -12.67
C LEU A 162 7.64 17.45 -14.14
N ARG A 163 7.68 18.42 -15.07
CA ARG A 163 8.05 18.14 -16.47
C ARG A 163 9.51 17.68 -16.58
N ASP A 164 10.41 18.31 -15.84
CA ASP A 164 11.82 17.93 -15.80
C ASP A 164 12.01 16.52 -15.20
N GLU A 165 11.11 16.10 -14.32
CA GLU A 165 11.02 14.72 -13.80
C GLU A 165 10.35 13.73 -14.79
N GLY A 166 9.95 14.19 -15.98
CA GLY A 166 9.41 13.35 -17.06
C GLY A 166 7.88 13.24 -17.09
N LEU A 167 7.14 14.07 -16.32
CA LEU A 167 5.68 14.04 -16.37
C LEU A 167 5.16 14.80 -17.62
N SER A 168 4.17 14.22 -18.29
CA SER A 168 3.42 14.89 -19.35
C SER A 168 2.58 16.05 -18.79
N ASP A 169 2.24 17.02 -19.66
CA ASP A 169 1.34 18.13 -19.26
C ASP A 169 0.00 17.65 -18.73
N THR A 170 -0.54 16.58 -19.30
CA THR A 170 -1.79 15.96 -18.84
C THR A 170 -1.63 15.46 -17.40
N PHE A 171 -0.50 14.82 -17.07
CA PHE A 171 -0.27 14.30 -15.73
C PHE A 171 0.05 15.42 -14.74
N VAL A 172 0.76 16.45 -15.14
CA VAL A 172 0.95 17.68 -14.34
C VAL A 172 -0.39 18.31 -14.00
N GLY A 173 -1.30 18.41 -14.98
CA GLY A 173 -2.67 18.88 -14.77
C GLY A 173 -3.44 18.00 -13.77
N TYR A 174 -3.30 16.67 -13.87
CA TYR A 174 -3.89 15.74 -12.92
C TYR A 174 -3.35 15.93 -11.48
N MET A 175 -2.04 16.19 -11.33
CA MET A 175 -1.44 16.42 -10.00
C MET A 175 -1.97 17.66 -9.28
N ARG A 176 -2.53 18.64 -10.00
CA ARG A 176 -3.20 19.82 -9.40
C ARG A 176 -4.47 19.46 -8.61
N ASN A 177 -5.07 18.28 -8.83
CA ASN A 177 -6.19 17.79 -8.03
C ASN A 177 -5.78 17.53 -6.56
N TRP A 178 -4.49 17.39 -6.29
CA TRP A 178 -3.99 17.28 -4.92
C TRP A 178 -3.55 18.64 -4.41
N LYS A 179 -4.38 19.20 -3.53
CA LYS A 179 -4.11 20.50 -2.91
C LYS A 179 -2.69 20.56 -2.34
N GLY A 180 -1.94 21.56 -2.76
CA GLY A 180 -0.58 21.79 -2.29
C GLY A 180 0.47 20.84 -2.87
N PHE A 181 0.19 20.18 -4.02
CA PHE A 181 1.19 19.36 -4.70
C PHE A 181 1.95 20.14 -5.78
N VAL A 182 1.26 20.90 -6.61
CA VAL A 182 1.82 21.75 -7.66
C VAL A 182 1.66 23.20 -7.27
N ALA A 183 2.75 23.97 -7.34
CA ALA A 183 2.71 25.42 -7.22
C ALA A 183 2.01 26.04 -8.44
N ASP A 184 1.25 27.09 -8.20
CA ASP A 184 0.59 27.88 -9.24
C ASP A 184 1.56 28.83 -9.94
#